data_4f2b9a31dd1171f657137f0af4528039
#
_entry.id   4f2b9a31dd1171f657137f0af4528039
#
_cell.length_a   1.000
_cell.length_b   1.000
_cell.length_c   1.000
_cell.angle_alpha   90.00
_cell.angle_beta   90.00
_cell.angle_gamma   90.00
#
_symmetry.space_group_name_H-M   'P 1'
#
loop_
_entity.id
_entity.type
_entity.pdbx_description
1 polymer ?
#
loop_
_entity_poly.entity_id
_entity_poly.type
_entity_poly.pdbx_seq_one_letter_code
_entity_poly.pdbx_strand_id
1 'polypeptide(L)'
;MPDIVSITATITAIKNSIDIAKALKDADASIEKAELRLKIAELIQTLAEAKISAAEVSDIIQEKDKKIIELENLSKFKAKLIRKNGLYYETDENGNMIDGPYCSVCWEVNQIAVHIKKSTLKCLHCKNSYGNSFGTF
;
A
#
# COMPACT_ATOMS: atom_id res chain seq x y z
N MET A 1 9.95 5.88 -10.80
CA MET A 1 8.51 5.91 -10.43
C MET A 1 8.14 7.35 -10.14
N PRO A 2 7.01 7.84 -10.64
CA PRO A 2 6.53 9.14 -10.18
C PRO A 2 6.23 9.02 -8.69
N ASP A 3 6.89 9.84 -7.90
CA ASP A 3 6.66 9.89 -6.48
C ASP A 3 5.39 10.72 -6.16
N ILE A 4 4.85 10.57 -4.97
CA ILE A 4 3.65 11.30 -4.52
C ILE A 4 3.88 12.81 -4.59
N VAL A 5 5.10 13.28 -4.38
CA VAL A 5 5.48 14.69 -4.47
C VAL A 5 5.29 15.22 -5.88
N SER A 6 5.71 14.44 -6.90
CA SER A 6 5.54 14.78 -8.32
C SER A 6 4.06 14.87 -8.70
N ILE A 7 3.22 13.96 -8.21
CA ILE A 7 1.78 13.96 -8.47
C ILE A 7 1.11 15.15 -7.79
N THR A 8 1.46 15.47 -6.55
CA THR A 8 0.93 16.63 -5.83
C THR A 8 1.31 17.93 -6.54
N ALA A 9 2.53 18.05 -7.04
CA ALA A 9 2.97 19.18 -7.85
C ALA A 9 2.14 19.31 -9.14
N THR A 10 1.84 18.19 -9.81
CA THR A 10 1.01 18.16 -11.02
C THR A 10 -0.42 18.62 -10.73
N ILE A 11 -1.03 18.14 -9.64
CA ILE A 11 -2.38 18.56 -9.22
C ILE A 11 -2.41 20.07 -8.93
N THR A 12 -1.38 20.60 -8.30
CA THR A 12 -1.26 22.04 -8.00
C THR A 12 -1.11 22.87 -9.28
N ALA A 13 -0.29 22.39 -10.22
CA ALA A 13 -0.13 23.05 -11.53
C ALA A 13 -1.44 23.09 -12.33
N ILE A 14 -2.22 21.99 -12.33
CA ILE A 14 -3.54 21.94 -12.96
C ILE A 14 -4.50 22.92 -12.29
N LYS A 15 -4.52 23.00 -10.97
CA LYS A 15 -5.35 23.96 -10.22
C LYS A 15 -5.03 25.39 -10.63
N ASN A 16 -3.73 25.76 -10.64
CA ASN A 16 -3.29 27.10 -11.03
C ASN A 16 -3.69 27.42 -12.48
N SER A 17 -3.61 26.42 -13.39
CA SER A 17 -4.04 26.60 -14.78
C SER A 17 -5.55 26.85 -14.90
N ILE A 18 -6.38 26.22 -14.07
CA ILE A 18 -7.82 26.45 -14.02
C ILE A 18 -8.10 27.89 -13.53
N ASP A 19 -7.39 28.35 -12.53
CA ASP A 19 -7.58 29.71 -11.96
C ASP A 19 -7.18 30.78 -12.97
N ILE A 20 -6.08 30.58 -13.71
CA ILE A 20 -5.65 31.45 -14.80
C ILE A 20 -6.70 31.47 -15.92
N ALA A 21 -7.21 30.32 -16.35
CA ALA A 21 -8.22 30.23 -17.40
C ALA A 21 -9.53 30.93 -17.00
N LYS A 22 -9.95 30.83 -15.72
CA LYS A 22 -11.10 31.56 -15.18
C LYS A 22 -10.87 33.07 -15.20
N ALA A 23 -9.70 33.52 -14.78
CA ALA A 23 -9.34 34.95 -14.79
C ALA A 23 -9.35 35.52 -16.22
N LEU A 24 -8.83 34.77 -17.22
CA LEU A 24 -8.87 35.15 -18.62
C LEU A 24 -10.30 35.21 -19.18
N LYS A 25 -11.18 34.29 -18.76
CA LYS A 25 -12.59 34.29 -19.15
C LYS A 25 -13.32 35.54 -18.62
N ASP A 26 -13.02 35.97 -17.40
CA ASP A 26 -13.71 37.08 -16.73
C ASP A 26 -13.17 38.46 -17.16
N ALA A 27 -11.92 38.53 -17.65
CA ALA A 27 -11.23 39.78 -17.95
C ALA A 27 -11.69 40.46 -19.24
N ASP A 28 -12.42 39.80 -20.13
CA ASP A 28 -12.75 40.36 -21.46
C ASP A 28 -14.24 40.27 -21.82
N ALA A 29 -14.88 41.44 -21.90
CA ALA A 29 -16.30 41.57 -22.17
C ALA A 29 -16.70 41.75 -23.66
N SER A 30 -15.76 41.66 -24.63
CA SER A 30 -16.07 41.90 -26.01
C SER A 30 -16.68 40.69 -26.72
N ILE A 31 -17.73 40.93 -27.50
CA ILE A 31 -18.52 39.92 -28.24
C ILE A 31 -17.68 39.22 -29.34
N GLU A 32 -16.67 39.89 -29.90
CA GLU A 32 -15.78 39.35 -30.93
C GLU A 32 -14.91 38.15 -30.50
N LYS A 33 -14.88 37.89 -29.20
CA LYS A 33 -14.11 36.78 -28.60
C LYS A 33 -15.00 35.64 -28.05
N ALA A 34 -16.24 35.51 -28.50
CA ALA A 34 -17.16 34.48 -28.03
C ALA A 34 -16.61 33.05 -28.24
N GLU A 35 -15.96 32.79 -29.40
CA GLU A 35 -15.31 31.50 -29.64
C GLU A 35 -14.14 31.24 -28.68
N LEU A 36 -13.34 32.28 -28.38
CA LEU A 36 -12.24 32.17 -27.44
C LEU A 36 -12.76 31.84 -26.02
N ARG A 37 -13.85 32.47 -25.60
CA ARG A 37 -14.51 32.21 -24.34
C ARG A 37 -15.04 30.78 -24.25
N LEU A 38 -15.63 30.26 -25.32
CA LEU A 38 -16.08 28.88 -25.40
C LEU A 38 -14.92 27.90 -25.24
N LYS A 39 -13.82 28.12 -25.97
CA LYS A 39 -12.61 27.30 -25.87
C LYS A 39 -11.98 27.34 -24.47
N ILE A 40 -11.98 28.51 -23.83
CA ILE A 40 -11.51 28.63 -22.43
C ILE A 40 -12.42 27.84 -21.50
N ALA A 41 -13.73 27.87 -21.69
CA ALA A 41 -14.67 27.09 -20.89
C ALA A 41 -14.44 25.57 -21.05
N GLU A 42 -14.23 25.10 -22.26
CA GLU A 42 -13.87 23.70 -22.56
C GLU A 42 -12.53 23.32 -21.90
N LEU A 43 -11.53 24.21 -21.98
CA LEU A 43 -10.23 24.00 -21.32
C LEU A 43 -10.37 23.88 -19.80
N ILE A 44 -11.16 24.76 -19.17
CA ILE A 44 -11.44 24.70 -17.73
C ILE A 44 -12.06 23.34 -17.36
N GLN A 45 -13.02 22.87 -18.14
CA GLN A 45 -13.65 21.56 -17.91
C GLN A 45 -12.65 20.42 -18.02
N THR A 46 -11.86 20.40 -19.10
CA THR A 46 -10.82 19.37 -19.32
C THR A 46 -9.78 19.36 -18.21
N LEU A 47 -9.35 20.54 -17.74
CA LEU A 47 -8.41 20.65 -16.62
C LEU A 47 -9.03 20.19 -15.30
N ALA A 48 -10.33 20.43 -15.09
CA ALA A 48 -11.04 19.94 -13.90
C ALA A 48 -11.10 18.39 -13.88
N GLU A 49 -11.42 17.78 -15.02
CA GLU A 49 -11.41 16.32 -15.19
C GLU A 49 -10.00 15.74 -14.98
N ALA A 50 -8.98 16.36 -15.56
CA ALA A 50 -7.59 15.95 -15.37
C ALA A 50 -7.15 16.03 -13.89
N LYS A 51 -7.60 17.06 -13.16
CA LYS A 51 -7.34 17.21 -11.74
C LYS A 51 -7.95 16.05 -10.94
N ILE A 52 -9.19 15.67 -11.24
CA ILE A 52 -9.87 14.54 -10.58
C ILE A 52 -9.12 13.25 -10.84
N SER A 53 -8.80 12.96 -12.11
CA SER A 53 -8.05 11.77 -12.48
C SER A 53 -6.66 11.71 -11.83
N ALA A 54 -5.96 12.84 -11.73
CA ALA A 54 -4.67 12.92 -11.04
C ALA A 54 -4.79 12.63 -9.53
N ALA A 55 -5.87 13.09 -8.90
CA ALA A 55 -6.15 12.78 -7.50
C ALA A 55 -6.41 11.29 -7.29
N GLU A 56 -7.22 10.65 -8.13
CA GLU A 56 -7.48 9.20 -8.09
C GLU A 56 -6.20 8.39 -8.25
N VAL A 57 -5.32 8.78 -9.19
CA VAL A 57 -4.01 8.13 -9.37
C VAL A 57 -3.14 8.28 -8.12
N SER A 58 -3.17 9.45 -7.47
CA SER A 58 -2.45 9.67 -6.21
C SER A 58 -2.91 8.72 -5.12
N ASP A 59 -4.22 8.53 -4.97
CA ASP A 59 -4.79 7.62 -3.96
C ASP A 59 -4.40 6.16 -4.24
N ILE A 60 -4.45 5.74 -5.50
CA ILE A 60 -4.03 4.40 -5.93
C ILE A 60 -2.54 4.17 -5.62
N ILE A 61 -1.69 5.15 -5.87
CA ILE A 61 -0.26 5.04 -5.56
C ILE A 61 -0.04 4.90 -4.06
N GLN A 62 -0.71 5.70 -3.23
CA GLN A 62 -0.60 5.58 -1.78
C GLN A 62 -1.03 4.20 -1.27
N GLU A 63 -2.11 3.65 -1.81
CA GLU A 63 -2.56 2.29 -1.47
C GLU A 63 -1.53 1.23 -1.87
N LYS A 64 -0.95 1.36 -3.08
CA LYS A 64 0.09 0.45 -3.56
C LYS A 64 1.37 0.54 -2.73
N ASP A 65 1.79 1.72 -2.33
CA ASP A 65 2.97 1.92 -1.48
C ASP A 65 2.77 1.27 -0.10
N LYS A 66 1.60 1.42 0.52
CA LYS A 66 1.27 0.72 1.76
C LYS A 66 1.37 -0.80 1.58
N LYS A 67 0.83 -1.31 0.48
CA LYS A 67 0.88 -2.74 0.19
C LYS A 67 2.30 -3.25 -0.05
N ILE A 68 3.15 -2.46 -0.70
CA ILE A 68 4.56 -2.78 -0.90
C ILE A 68 5.27 -2.89 0.45
N ILE A 69 5.08 -1.92 1.34
CA ILE A 69 5.68 -1.92 2.68
C ILE A 69 5.24 -3.16 3.48
N GLU A 70 3.95 -3.51 3.43
CA GLU A 70 3.44 -4.73 4.08
C GLU A 70 4.13 -6.00 3.53
N LEU A 71 4.23 -6.12 2.21
CA LEU A 71 4.87 -7.27 1.55
C LEU A 71 6.38 -7.35 1.84
N GLU A 72 7.07 -6.22 1.87
CA GLU A 72 8.49 -6.16 2.24
C GLU A 72 8.71 -6.60 3.68
N ASN A 73 7.86 -6.17 4.61
CA ASN A 73 7.94 -6.59 6.01
C ASN A 73 7.67 -8.08 6.16
N LEU A 74 6.66 -8.62 5.45
CA LEU A 74 6.41 -10.07 5.41
C LEU A 74 7.59 -10.84 4.83
N SER A 75 8.20 -10.33 3.77
CA SER A 75 9.38 -10.95 3.16
C SER A 75 10.58 -10.98 4.11
N LYS A 76 10.85 -9.87 4.80
CA LYS A 76 11.91 -9.78 5.81
C LYS A 76 11.66 -10.73 6.97
N PHE A 77 10.43 -10.82 7.45
CA PHE A 77 10.06 -11.76 8.50
C PHE A 77 10.22 -13.22 8.03
N LYS A 78 9.74 -13.53 6.82
CA LYS A 78 9.91 -14.86 6.21
C LYS A 78 11.37 -15.30 6.11
N ALA A 79 12.27 -14.38 5.76
CA ALA A 79 13.70 -14.65 5.67
C ALA A 79 14.36 -15.02 7.00
N LYS A 80 13.76 -14.61 8.12
CA LYS A 80 14.21 -14.93 9.47
C LYS A 80 13.61 -16.20 10.04
N LEU A 81 12.65 -16.81 9.34
CA LEU A 81 11.97 -18.01 9.83
C LEU A 81 12.71 -19.27 9.41
N ILE A 82 12.97 -20.14 10.37
CA ILE A 82 13.42 -21.51 10.11
C ILE A 82 12.32 -22.51 10.48
N ARG A 83 12.24 -23.61 9.74
CA ARG A 83 11.34 -24.71 10.01
C ARG A 83 12.06 -25.80 10.80
N LYS A 84 11.57 -26.10 12.00
CA LYS A 84 12.08 -27.19 12.85
C LYS A 84 10.92 -27.97 13.45
N ASN A 85 10.96 -29.29 13.31
CA ASN A 85 9.93 -30.21 13.82
C ASN A 85 8.49 -29.86 13.38
N GLY A 86 8.31 -29.38 12.15
CA GLY A 86 7.00 -29.02 11.60
C GLY A 86 6.45 -27.68 12.05
N LEU A 87 7.24 -26.90 12.76
CA LEU A 87 6.90 -25.55 13.27
C LEU A 87 7.91 -24.52 12.76
N TYR A 88 7.51 -23.26 12.77
CA TYR A 88 8.40 -22.16 12.41
C TYR A 88 8.92 -21.44 13.66
N TYR A 89 10.15 -20.97 13.59
CA TYR A 89 10.82 -20.20 14.63
C TYR A 89 11.52 -19.01 14.00
N GLU A 90 11.44 -17.85 14.65
CA GLU A 90 12.22 -16.69 14.23
C GLU A 90 13.66 -16.82 14.74
N THR A 91 14.61 -16.47 13.86
CA THR A 91 16.03 -16.51 14.18
C THR A 91 16.67 -15.12 14.06
N ASP A 92 17.73 -14.93 14.83
CA ASP A 92 18.62 -13.79 14.68
C ASP A 92 19.58 -13.97 13.49
N GLU A 93 20.43 -12.98 13.25
CA GLU A 93 21.44 -13.01 12.18
C GLU A 93 22.49 -14.13 12.36
N ASN A 94 22.62 -14.67 13.56
CA ASN A 94 23.53 -15.77 13.89
C ASN A 94 22.86 -17.15 13.81
N GLY A 95 21.56 -17.21 13.46
CA GLY A 95 20.79 -18.44 13.37
C GLY A 95 20.24 -18.95 14.71
N ASN A 96 20.33 -18.18 15.79
CA ASN A 96 19.74 -18.56 17.08
C ASN A 96 18.24 -18.29 17.08
N MET A 97 17.46 -19.19 17.63
CA MET A 97 16.01 -19.01 17.78
C MET A 97 15.72 -17.95 18.83
N ILE A 98 15.05 -16.87 18.42
CA ILE A 98 14.68 -15.74 19.29
C ILE A 98 13.20 -15.74 19.66
N ASP A 99 12.33 -16.25 18.77
CA ASP A 99 10.89 -16.30 19.02
C ASP A 99 10.21 -17.50 18.34
N GLY A 100 9.01 -17.84 18.78
CA GLY A 100 8.18 -18.96 18.32
C GLY A 100 7.84 -19.95 19.46
N PRO A 101 7.27 -21.10 19.15
CA PRO A 101 6.95 -21.66 17.84
C PRO A 101 5.72 -21.01 17.17
N TYR A 102 5.76 -20.90 15.87
CA TYR A 102 4.65 -20.44 15.04
C TYR A 102 3.96 -21.61 14.32
N CYS A 103 2.65 -21.49 14.15
CA CYS A 103 1.85 -22.47 13.43
C CYS A 103 2.22 -22.54 11.94
N SER A 104 2.68 -23.71 11.48
CA SER A 104 3.05 -23.90 10.08
C SER A 104 1.85 -23.75 9.14
N VAL A 105 0.69 -24.29 9.50
CA VAL A 105 -0.52 -24.19 8.68
C VAL A 105 -0.97 -22.74 8.51
N CYS A 106 -1.03 -21.96 9.60
CA CYS A 106 -1.40 -20.54 9.49
C CYS A 106 -0.38 -19.74 8.68
N TRP A 107 0.90 -20.06 8.83
CA TRP A 107 1.95 -19.39 8.08
C TRP A 107 1.95 -19.75 6.59
N GLU A 108 1.88 -21.04 6.26
CA GLU A 108 1.94 -21.51 4.87
C GLU A 108 0.70 -21.14 4.05
N VAL A 109 -0.49 -21.15 4.68
CA VAL A 109 -1.76 -20.88 3.98
C VAL A 109 -2.11 -19.40 3.97
N ASN A 110 -1.97 -18.72 5.11
CA ASN A 110 -2.48 -17.35 5.29
C ASN A 110 -1.38 -16.30 5.48
N GLN A 111 -0.11 -16.69 5.56
CA GLN A 111 1.04 -15.84 5.88
C GLN A 111 0.87 -15.11 7.23
N ILE A 112 0.19 -15.75 8.19
CA ILE A 112 -0.06 -15.22 9.52
C ILE A 112 0.81 -15.95 10.53
N ALA A 113 1.65 -15.21 11.26
CA ALA A 113 2.48 -15.73 12.34
C ALA A 113 1.63 -15.88 13.61
N VAL A 114 1.13 -17.07 13.86
CA VAL A 114 0.33 -17.39 15.07
C VAL A 114 1.15 -18.24 16.01
N HIS A 115 1.43 -17.73 17.19
CA HIS A 115 2.13 -18.49 18.24
C HIS A 115 1.35 -19.71 18.71
N ILE A 116 2.05 -20.79 18.89
CA ILE A 116 1.51 -22.01 19.49
C ILE A 116 1.80 -21.99 20.99
N LYS A 117 0.76 -22.17 21.78
CA LYS A 117 0.89 -22.26 23.22
C LYS A 117 1.60 -23.58 23.58
N LYS A 118 2.78 -23.49 24.20
CA LYS A 118 3.63 -24.66 24.55
C LYS A 118 2.92 -25.70 25.42
N SER A 119 1.94 -25.27 26.25
CA SER A 119 1.20 -26.16 27.14
C SER A 119 0.15 -27.03 26.45
N THR A 120 -0.42 -26.60 25.35
CA THR A 120 -1.52 -27.30 24.66
C THR A 120 -1.12 -27.85 23.30
N LEU A 121 0.00 -27.39 22.75
CA LEU A 121 0.50 -27.75 21.41
C LEU A 121 -0.54 -27.57 20.30
N LYS A 122 -1.49 -26.64 20.52
CA LYS A 122 -2.57 -26.33 19.58
C LYS A 122 -2.48 -24.88 19.14
N CYS A 123 -2.75 -24.68 17.85
CA CYS A 123 -2.95 -23.35 17.32
C CYS A 123 -4.34 -22.83 17.68
N LEU A 124 -4.43 -21.67 18.28
CA LEU A 124 -5.70 -21.06 18.66
C LEU A 124 -6.49 -20.55 17.44
N HIS A 125 -5.83 -20.26 16.33
CA HIS A 125 -6.44 -19.75 15.12
C HIS A 125 -7.03 -20.87 14.24
N CYS A 126 -6.19 -21.80 13.76
CA CYS A 126 -6.64 -22.90 12.90
C CYS A 126 -6.99 -24.18 13.65
N LYS A 127 -6.80 -24.22 14.98
CA LYS A 127 -7.06 -25.36 15.88
C LYS A 127 -6.23 -26.61 15.57
N ASN A 128 -5.26 -26.52 14.67
CA ASN A 128 -4.36 -27.62 14.37
C ASN A 128 -3.56 -28.03 15.62
N SER A 129 -3.38 -29.32 15.81
CA SER A 129 -2.67 -29.90 16.95
C SER A 129 -1.33 -30.48 16.48
N TYR A 130 -0.26 -30.13 17.19
CA TYR A 130 1.12 -30.52 16.84
C TYR A 130 1.64 -31.59 17.79
N GLY A 131 0.91 -32.56 18.19
CA GLY A 131 1.34 -33.75 18.96
C GLY A 131 2.72 -33.63 19.64
N ASN A 132 3.37 -34.73 20.00
CA ASN A 132 4.69 -34.75 20.65
C ASN A 132 5.88 -34.34 19.74
N SER A 133 5.69 -33.42 18.80
CA SER A 133 6.75 -32.92 17.91
C SER A 133 7.81 -32.06 18.58
N PHE A 134 7.64 -31.77 19.87
CA PHE A 134 8.67 -31.08 20.68
C PHE A 134 9.64 -32.15 21.20
N GLY A 135 10.64 -32.46 20.40
CA GLY A 135 11.82 -33.15 20.91
C GLY A 135 12.40 -32.34 22.09
N THR A 136 12.71 -33.01 23.16
CA THR A 136 13.45 -32.50 24.32
C THR A 136 14.61 -31.62 23.86
N PHE A 137 14.65 -30.42 24.38
CA PHE A 137 15.80 -29.51 24.28
C PHE A 137 16.97 -30.05 25.06
#